data_610a52d489dfab727fe31ca50862bc16
#
_entry.id   610a52d489dfab727fe31ca50862bc16
#
_cell.length_a   1.000
_cell.length_b   1.000
_cell.length_c   1.000
_cell.angle_alpha   90.00
_cell.angle_beta   90.00
_cell.angle_gamma   90.00
#
_symmetry.space_group_name_H-M   'P 1'
#
loop_
_entity.id
_entity.type
_entity.pdbx_description
1 polymer ?
#
loop_
_entity_poly.entity_id
_entity_poly.type
_entity_poly.pdbx_seq_one_letter_code
_entity_poly.pdbx_strand_id
1 'polypeptide(L)'
;MTWDNIKNFAGLKGLTIIGATDLSGNAISAGFWFYLASLLGAENYGHVSYLLAIAGIASTLSLTGASNTLTVYTAKNVRLESSVYLISLVFAAIAMIVLVILFSDYGVGVYVIGAVVFGLTSSEILGKKLYKSYPKYVIAQRLLMIGLAIGLYHLIGLDGIILGLGLAFLVYLPRIILGFKETRIDFSLLRERFSFILHNYIWSLSTAFSGQFDKLIIAPFLGFEILGNYQLGIQLLSVLEMLPNVIFKSILPQDASVLTTQCALLTD
;
A
#
# COMPACT_ATOMS: atom_id res chain seq x y z
N MET A 1 -5.10 36.01 13.12
CA MET A 1 -4.80 35.09 12.01
C MET A 1 -6.12 34.85 11.28
N THR A 2 -6.29 35.40 10.08
CA THR A 2 -7.58 35.38 9.34
C THR A 2 -7.80 34.03 8.68
N TRP A 3 -9.08 33.63 8.54
CA TRP A 3 -9.51 32.39 7.87
C TRP A 3 -8.89 32.16 6.50
N ASP A 4 -8.53 33.24 5.79
CA ASP A 4 -7.88 33.18 4.49
C ASP A 4 -6.43 32.68 4.53
N ASN A 5 -5.73 32.81 5.65
CA ASN A 5 -4.39 32.25 5.83
C ASN A 5 -4.39 30.74 6.01
N ILE A 6 -5.49 30.15 6.49
CA ILE A 6 -5.63 28.69 6.65
C ILE A 6 -5.93 28.03 5.29
N LYS A 7 -6.65 28.70 4.40
CA LYS A 7 -6.91 28.21 3.03
C LYS A 7 -5.66 28.15 2.15
N ASN A 8 -4.65 28.95 2.45
CA ASN A 8 -3.38 29.01 1.71
C ASN A 8 -2.33 27.99 2.15
N PHE A 9 -2.61 27.13 3.12
CA PHE A 9 -1.71 26.05 3.46
C PHE A 9 -1.72 25.00 2.34
N ALA A 10 -0.68 25.01 1.50
CA ALA A 10 -0.45 24.02 0.44
C ALA A 10 -0.53 22.57 0.97
N GLY A 11 -0.26 22.37 2.27
CA GLY A 11 -0.42 21.12 2.98
C GLY A 11 -1.88 20.64 3.10
N LEU A 12 -2.84 21.50 3.43
CA LEU A 12 -4.26 21.12 3.56
C LEU A 12 -4.85 20.70 2.21
N LYS A 13 -4.53 21.42 1.14
CA LYS A 13 -4.94 21.05 -0.21
C LYS A 13 -4.35 19.71 -0.64
N GLY A 14 -3.10 19.43 -0.29
CA GLY A 14 -2.45 18.16 -0.54
C GLY A 14 -3.12 17.00 0.20
N LEU A 15 -3.43 17.18 1.50
CA LEU A 15 -4.12 16.20 2.33
C LEU A 15 -5.53 15.89 1.79
N THR A 16 -6.27 16.91 1.35
CA THR A 16 -7.60 16.72 0.74
C THR A 16 -7.52 15.90 -0.54
N ILE A 17 -6.52 16.17 -1.40
CA ILE A 17 -6.31 15.41 -2.64
C ILE A 17 -5.99 13.93 -2.32
N ILE A 18 -5.09 13.66 -1.39
CA ILE A 18 -4.74 12.31 -0.97
C ILE A 18 -5.98 11.60 -0.40
N GLY A 19 -6.67 12.23 0.56
CA GLY A 19 -7.84 11.63 1.21
C GLY A 19 -8.97 11.32 0.22
N ALA A 20 -9.27 12.24 -0.70
CA ALA A 20 -10.28 12.01 -1.74
C ALA A 20 -9.85 10.90 -2.72
N THR A 21 -8.56 10.82 -3.04
CA THR A 21 -8.01 9.77 -3.91
C THR A 21 -8.11 8.40 -3.24
N ASP A 22 -7.70 8.30 -1.97
CA ASP A 22 -7.76 7.05 -1.21
C ASP A 22 -9.21 6.58 -1.06
N LEU A 23 -10.14 7.50 -0.78
CA LEU A 23 -11.55 7.17 -0.66
C LEU A 23 -12.12 6.62 -1.98
N SER A 24 -11.87 7.33 -3.10
CA SER A 24 -12.32 6.89 -4.42
C SER A 24 -11.67 5.55 -4.81
N GLY A 25 -10.37 5.41 -4.60
CA GLY A 25 -9.64 4.18 -4.88
C GLY A 25 -10.12 3.00 -4.04
N ASN A 26 -10.43 3.22 -2.75
CA ASN A 26 -10.96 2.19 -1.88
C ASN A 26 -12.40 1.79 -2.26
N ALA A 27 -13.25 2.75 -2.66
CA ALA A 27 -14.59 2.46 -3.14
C ALA A 27 -14.56 1.60 -4.44
N ILE A 28 -13.69 1.95 -5.40
CA ILE A 28 -13.47 1.15 -6.61
C ILE A 28 -12.98 -0.25 -6.26
N SER A 29 -12.03 -0.36 -5.32
CA SER A 29 -11.51 -1.67 -4.88
C SER A 29 -12.57 -2.49 -4.18
N ALA A 30 -13.39 -1.90 -3.31
CA ALA A 30 -14.47 -2.60 -2.63
C ALA A 30 -15.45 -3.21 -3.63
N GLY A 31 -15.90 -2.45 -4.63
CA GLY A 31 -16.75 -2.96 -5.70
C GLY A 31 -16.11 -4.12 -6.46
N PHE A 32 -14.83 -4.01 -6.79
CA PHE A 32 -14.08 -5.09 -7.43
C PHE A 32 -14.01 -6.35 -6.58
N TRP A 33 -13.71 -6.25 -5.29
CA TRP A 33 -13.60 -7.41 -4.41
C TRP A 33 -14.93 -8.11 -4.17
N PHE A 34 -16.05 -7.38 -4.06
CA PHE A 34 -17.38 -7.97 -3.99
C PHE A 34 -17.75 -8.69 -5.30
N TYR A 35 -17.47 -8.06 -6.45
CA TYR A 35 -17.65 -8.70 -7.74
C TYR A 35 -16.82 -9.98 -7.86
N LEU A 36 -15.56 -9.93 -7.46
CA LEU A 36 -14.65 -11.08 -7.51
C LEU A 36 -15.14 -12.22 -6.61
N ALA A 37 -15.61 -11.92 -5.40
CA ALA A 37 -16.19 -12.92 -4.49
C ALA A 37 -17.42 -13.59 -5.11
N SER A 38 -18.29 -12.81 -5.76
CA SER A 38 -19.44 -13.35 -6.47
C SER A 38 -19.07 -14.22 -7.69
N LEU A 39 -18.01 -13.84 -8.40
CA LEU A 39 -17.53 -14.55 -9.60
C LEU A 39 -16.88 -15.89 -9.25
N LEU A 40 -16.09 -15.93 -8.18
CA LEU A 40 -15.27 -17.10 -7.82
C LEU A 40 -15.96 -18.09 -6.90
N GLY A 41 -16.96 -17.66 -6.14
CA GLY A 41 -17.49 -18.39 -5.01
C GLY A 41 -16.53 -18.41 -3.81
N ALA A 42 -17.01 -18.91 -2.66
CA ALA A 42 -16.31 -18.80 -1.39
C ALA A 42 -14.95 -19.51 -1.39
N GLU A 43 -14.85 -20.71 -1.93
CA GLU A 43 -13.64 -21.53 -1.90
C GLU A 43 -12.48 -20.88 -2.69
N ASN A 44 -12.72 -20.55 -3.97
CA ASN A 44 -11.70 -19.93 -4.82
C ASN A 44 -11.33 -18.52 -4.34
N TYR A 45 -12.32 -17.76 -3.82
CA TYR A 45 -12.06 -16.44 -3.22
C TYR A 45 -11.18 -16.56 -1.97
N GLY A 46 -11.41 -17.59 -1.16
CA GLY A 46 -10.57 -17.92 0.00
C GLY A 46 -9.15 -18.30 -0.43
N HIS A 47 -8.99 -19.11 -1.48
CA HIS A 47 -7.69 -19.50 -2.02
C HIS A 47 -6.88 -18.25 -2.48
N VAL A 48 -7.49 -17.37 -3.27
CA VAL A 48 -6.88 -16.10 -3.70
C VAL A 48 -6.50 -15.25 -2.49
N SER A 49 -7.39 -15.15 -1.49
CA SER A 49 -7.15 -14.36 -0.27
C SER A 49 -5.99 -14.90 0.55
N TYR A 50 -5.84 -16.23 0.62
CA TYR A 50 -4.70 -16.87 1.29
C TYR A 50 -3.36 -16.55 0.62
N LEU A 51 -3.28 -16.72 -0.70
CA LEU A 51 -2.07 -16.40 -1.45
C LEU A 51 -1.70 -14.92 -1.37
N LEU A 52 -2.70 -14.02 -1.39
CA LEU A 52 -2.49 -12.59 -1.21
C LEU A 52 -2.04 -12.24 0.22
N ALA A 53 -2.49 -12.97 1.23
CA ALA A 53 -2.01 -12.77 2.61
C ALA A 53 -0.52 -13.11 2.73
N ILE A 54 -0.08 -14.24 2.15
CA ILE A 54 1.34 -14.64 2.09
C ILE A 54 2.15 -13.61 1.31
N ALA A 55 1.68 -13.21 0.12
CA ALA A 55 2.34 -12.21 -0.71
C ALA A 55 2.43 -10.85 -0.02
N GLY A 56 1.42 -10.46 0.76
CA GLY A 56 1.39 -9.24 1.57
C GLY A 56 2.46 -9.22 2.65
N ILE A 57 2.63 -10.33 3.38
CA ILE A 57 3.71 -10.47 4.37
C ILE A 57 5.07 -10.45 3.67
N ALA A 58 5.24 -11.21 2.59
CA ALA A 58 6.49 -11.28 1.84
C ALA A 58 6.90 -9.91 1.25
N SER A 59 5.94 -9.14 0.75
CA SER A 59 6.19 -7.79 0.26
C SER A 59 6.61 -6.84 1.39
N THR A 60 5.98 -6.95 2.57
CA THR A 60 6.35 -6.14 3.75
C THR A 60 7.75 -6.50 4.26
N LEU A 61 8.09 -7.80 4.30
CA LEU A 61 9.44 -8.27 4.59
C LEU A 61 10.46 -7.67 3.61
N SER A 62 10.13 -7.65 2.33
CA SER A 62 11.01 -7.14 1.26
C SER A 62 11.19 -5.62 1.31
N LEU A 63 10.21 -4.88 1.78
CA LEU A 63 10.30 -3.42 1.92
C LEU A 63 11.27 -2.95 3.00
N THR A 64 11.65 -3.80 3.96
CA THR A 64 12.67 -3.48 4.98
C THR A 64 12.48 -2.13 5.70
N GLY A 65 11.24 -1.74 5.95
CA GLY A 65 10.90 -0.45 6.57
C GLY A 65 11.01 0.76 5.62
N ALA A 66 11.13 0.52 4.32
CA ALA A 66 11.31 1.55 3.30
C ALA A 66 10.20 2.59 3.25
N SER A 67 8.94 2.20 3.45
CA SER A 67 7.79 3.08 3.23
C SER A 67 7.85 4.35 4.07
N ASN A 68 7.95 4.22 5.39
CA ASN A 68 8.05 5.39 6.28
C ASN A 68 9.40 6.10 6.14
N THR A 69 10.47 5.33 5.94
CA THR A 69 11.83 5.87 5.76
C THR A 69 11.90 6.80 4.55
N LEU A 70 11.40 6.35 3.40
CA LEU A 70 11.35 7.18 2.20
C LEU A 70 10.48 8.41 2.40
N THR A 71 9.26 8.24 2.92
CA THR A 71 8.35 9.37 3.12
C THR A 71 8.98 10.47 3.98
N VAL A 72 9.62 10.09 5.11
CA VAL A 72 10.20 11.05 6.04
C VAL A 72 11.48 11.69 5.50
N TYR A 73 12.42 10.89 5.01
CA TYR A 73 13.73 11.42 4.61
C TYR A 73 13.70 12.11 3.26
N THR A 74 12.86 11.66 2.32
CA THR A 74 12.62 12.38 1.07
C THR A 74 11.99 13.75 1.33
N ALA A 75 11.05 13.85 2.30
CA ALA A 75 10.50 15.14 2.73
C ALA A 75 11.54 16.08 3.35
N LYS A 76 12.59 15.51 3.94
CA LYS A 76 13.77 16.24 4.46
C LYS A 76 14.87 16.50 3.41
N ASN A 77 14.60 16.21 2.14
CA ASN A 77 15.55 16.31 1.02
C ASN A 77 16.82 15.44 1.17
N VAL A 78 16.74 14.35 1.94
CA VAL A 78 17.82 13.36 2.04
C VAL A 78 17.64 12.33 0.93
N ARG A 79 18.61 12.20 0.04
CA ARG A 79 18.55 11.38 -1.18
C ARG A 79 18.89 9.92 -0.89
N LEU A 80 17.94 9.17 -0.32
CA LEU A 80 18.07 7.75 0.03
C LEU A 80 17.43 6.80 -1.01
N GLU A 81 16.68 7.35 -1.97
CA GLU A 81 15.75 6.60 -2.80
C GLU A 81 16.42 5.42 -3.49
N SER A 82 17.51 5.62 -4.24
CA SER A 82 18.18 4.55 -4.99
C SER A 82 18.72 3.43 -4.11
N SER A 83 19.27 3.76 -2.94
CA SER A 83 19.81 2.75 -2.01
C SER A 83 18.71 1.89 -1.40
N VAL A 84 17.60 2.52 -1.01
CA VAL A 84 16.42 1.83 -0.46
C VAL A 84 15.74 0.99 -1.53
N TYR A 85 15.61 1.52 -2.75
CA TYR A 85 15.04 0.79 -3.89
C TYR A 85 15.82 -0.49 -4.19
N LEU A 86 17.15 -0.37 -4.28
CA LEU A 86 18.00 -1.52 -4.58
C LEU A 86 17.83 -2.63 -3.56
N ILE A 87 17.91 -2.30 -2.27
CA ILE A 87 17.76 -3.29 -1.19
C ILE A 87 16.37 -3.94 -1.25
N SER A 88 15.32 -3.14 -1.31
CA SER A 88 13.95 -3.67 -1.29
C SER A 88 13.64 -4.51 -2.53
N LEU A 89 14.14 -4.13 -3.72
CA LEU A 89 13.93 -4.90 -4.94
C LEU A 89 14.72 -6.21 -4.95
N VAL A 90 15.94 -6.24 -4.37
CA VAL A 90 16.70 -7.48 -4.20
C VAL A 90 15.96 -8.45 -3.27
N PHE A 91 15.47 -7.97 -2.12
CA PHE A 91 14.66 -8.82 -1.22
C PHE A 91 13.35 -9.26 -1.87
N ALA A 92 12.70 -8.41 -2.66
CA ALA A 92 11.49 -8.76 -3.40
C ALA A 92 11.77 -9.85 -4.46
N ALA A 93 12.91 -9.78 -5.16
CA ALA A 93 13.31 -10.82 -6.11
C ALA A 93 13.58 -12.16 -5.42
N ILE A 94 14.23 -12.14 -4.26
CA ILE A 94 14.44 -13.35 -3.46
C ILE A 94 13.09 -13.91 -2.99
N ALA A 95 12.20 -13.08 -2.46
CA ALA A 95 10.88 -13.49 -2.01
C ALA A 95 10.03 -14.05 -3.17
N MET A 96 10.09 -13.43 -4.35
CA MET A 96 9.46 -13.96 -5.58
C MET A 96 9.94 -15.37 -5.87
N ILE A 97 11.26 -15.59 -5.94
CA ILE A 97 11.83 -16.91 -6.27
C ILE A 97 11.36 -17.95 -5.24
N VAL A 98 11.45 -17.64 -3.95
CA VAL A 98 11.02 -18.54 -2.88
C VAL A 98 9.53 -18.90 -3.00
N LEU A 99 8.66 -17.91 -3.21
CA LEU A 99 7.22 -18.14 -3.28
C LEU A 99 6.82 -18.88 -4.56
N VAL A 100 7.46 -18.61 -5.69
CA VAL A 100 7.21 -19.35 -6.94
C VAL A 100 7.61 -20.82 -6.78
N ILE A 101 8.72 -21.12 -6.09
CA ILE A 101 9.13 -22.51 -5.81
C ILE A 101 8.15 -23.21 -4.85
N LEU A 102 7.69 -22.51 -3.81
CA LEU A 102 6.81 -23.10 -2.79
C LEU A 102 5.38 -23.34 -3.30
N PHE A 103 4.84 -22.41 -4.07
CA PHE A 103 3.44 -22.44 -4.49
C PHE A 103 3.24 -22.81 -5.96
N SER A 104 4.31 -22.90 -6.75
CA SER A 104 4.27 -23.12 -8.20
C SER A 104 3.38 -22.11 -8.95
N ASP A 105 3.20 -20.92 -8.37
CA ASP A 105 2.37 -19.83 -8.89
C ASP A 105 3.22 -18.58 -9.17
N TYR A 106 3.38 -18.28 -10.44
CA TYR A 106 4.13 -17.09 -10.90
C TYR A 106 3.40 -15.77 -10.53
N GLY A 107 2.07 -15.79 -10.46
CA GLY A 107 1.25 -14.63 -10.12
C GLY A 107 1.58 -14.08 -8.74
N VAL A 108 1.77 -14.95 -7.74
CA VAL A 108 2.15 -14.58 -6.38
C VAL A 108 3.50 -13.85 -6.37
N GLY A 109 4.48 -14.37 -7.12
CA GLY A 109 5.79 -13.75 -7.23
C GLY A 109 5.75 -12.37 -7.89
N VAL A 110 5.01 -12.24 -9.00
CA VAL A 110 4.82 -10.96 -9.70
C VAL A 110 4.09 -9.95 -8.80
N TYR A 111 3.10 -10.42 -8.04
CA TYR A 111 2.40 -9.57 -7.07
C TYR A 111 3.34 -9.00 -6.01
N VAL A 112 4.25 -9.80 -5.44
CA VAL A 112 5.21 -9.33 -4.43
C VAL A 112 6.09 -8.21 -4.98
N ILE A 113 6.68 -8.41 -6.17
CA ILE A 113 7.48 -7.35 -6.81
C ILE A 113 6.64 -6.10 -7.04
N GLY A 114 5.43 -6.27 -7.60
CA GLY A 114 4.52 -5.16 -7.85
C GLY A 114 4.15 -4.39 -6.60
N ALA A 115 3.82 -5.09 -5.51
CA ALA A 115 3.48 -4.50 -4.22
C ALA A 115 4.66 -3.73 -3.61
N VAL A 116 5.89 -4.24 -3.74
CA VAL A 116 7.11 -3.55 -3.31
C VAL A 116 7.33 -2.28 -4.14
N VAL A 117 7.23 -2.36 -5.47
CA VAL A 117 7.31 -1.20 -6.37
C VAL A 117 6.28 -0.14 -6.00
N PHE A 118 5.04 -0.54 -5.73
CA PHE A 118 3.99 0.35 -5.26
C PHE A 118 4.36 1.03 -3.93
N GLY A 119 4.81 0.26 -2.92
CA GLY A 119 5.17 0.78 -1.60
C GLY A 119 6.29 1.82 -1.68
N LEU A 120 7.34 1.53 -2.44
CA LEU A 120 8.47 2.43 -2.68
C LEU A 120 8.03 3.73 -3.37
N THR A 121 7.29 3.59 -4.47
CA THR A 121 6.87 4.73 -5.29
C THR A 121 5.87 5.63 -4.58
N SER A 122 4.88 5.03 -3.90
CA SER A 122 3.88 5.79 -3.14
C SER A 122 4.55 6.61 -2.04
N SER A 123 5.49 6.01 -1.32
CA SER A 123 6.24 6.68 -0.26
C SER A 123 7.10 7.82 -0.79
N GLU A 124 7.74 7.64 -1.94
CA GLU A 124 8.50 8.69 -2.62
C GLU A 124 7.59 9.85 -3.07
N ILE A 125 6.46 9.55 -3.72
CA ILE A 125 5.49 10.55 -4.19
C ILE A 125 4.98 11.40 -3.01
N LEU A 126 4.67 10.75 -1.89
CA LEU A 126 4.23 11.44 -0.68
C LEU A 126 5.36 12.27 -0.05
N GLY A 127 6.58 11.71 0.04
CA GLY A 127 7.75 12.40 0.55
C GLY A 127 8.13 13.63 -0.28
N LYS A 128 8.09 13.52 -1.60
CA LYS A 128 8.33 14.65 -2.53
C LYS A 128 7.14 15.62 -2.63
N LYS A 129 6.04 15.37 -1.90
CA LYS A 129 4.82 16.19 -1.92
C LYS A 129 4.21 16.34 -3.33
N LEU A 130 4.35 15.32 -4.17
CA LEU A 130 3.83 15.29 -5.54
C LEU A 130 2.32 14.96 -5.55
N TYR A 131 1.53 15.68 -4.75
CA TYR A 131 0.11 15.41 -4.50
C TYR A 131 -0.75 15.42 -5.76
N LYS A 132 -0.37 16.17 -6.80
CA LYS A 132 -1.09 16.20 -8.07
C LYS A 132 -0.89 14.94 -8.92
N SER A 133 0.22 14.24 -8.72
CA SER A 133 0.53 13.01 -9.46
C SER A 133 -0.05 11.77 -8.78
N TYR A 134 -0.23 11.81 -7.46
CA TYR A 134 -0.74 10.69 -6.67
C TYR A 134 -2.05 10.10 -7.19
N PRO A 135 -3.12 10.91 -7.46
CA PRO A 135 -4.38 10.40 -7.99
C PRO A 135 -4.23 9.66 -9.31
N LYS A 136 -3.37 10.16 -10.20
CA LYS A 136 -3.16 9.55 -11.53
C LYS A 136 -2.65 8.13 -11.40
N TYR A 137 -1.66 7.90 -10.54
CA TYR A 137 -1.11 6.57 -10.30
C TYR A 137 -2.11 5.65 -9.60
N VAL A 138 -2.77 6.12 -8.55
CA VAL A 138 -3.72 5.31 -7.78
C VAL A 138 -4.91 4.89 -8.63
N ILE A 139 -5.56 5.81 -9.34
CA ILE A 139 -6.72 5.49 -10.16
C ILE A 139 -6.32 4.61 -11.36
N ALA A 140 -5.21 4.91 -12.04
CA ALA A 140 -4.72 4.07 -13.13
C ALA A 140 -4.44 2.63 -12.65
N GLN A 141 -3.82 2.46 -11.48
CA GLN A 141 -3.57 1.16 -10.89
C GLN A 141 -4.87 0.43 -10.58
N ARG A 142 -5.89 1.10 -10.02
CA ARG A 142 -7.20 0.47 -9.73
C ARG A 142 -7.92 0.01 -11.00
N LEU A 143 -7.89 0.81 -12.06
CA LEU A 143 -8.49 0.45 -13.34
C LEU A 143 -7.75 -0.72 -14.00
N LEU A 144 -6.42 -0.69 -14.00
CA LEU A 144 -5.61 -1.80 -14.50
C LEU A 144 -5.82 -3.08 -13.68
N MET A 145 -5.95 -2.98 -12.36
CA MET A 145 -6.24 -4.10 -11.47
C MET A 145 -7.54 -4.80 -11.88
N ILE A 146 -8.61 -4.05 -12.10
CA ILE A 146 -9.89 -4.61 -12.54
C ILE A 146 -9.76 -5.25 -13.92
N GLY A 147 -9.22 -4.49 -14.90
CA GLY A 147 -9.13 -4.96 -16.28
C GLY A 147 -8.23 -6.18 -16.44
N LEU A 148 -7.04 -6.18 -15.80
CA LEU A 148 -6.10 -7.28 -15.92
C LEU A 148 -6.54 -8.50 -15.11
N ALA A 149 -7.05 -8.34 -13.88
CA ALA A 149 -7.47 -9.47 -13.07
C ALA A 149 -8.66 -10.21 -13.72
N ILE A 150 -9.68 -9.47 -14.20
CA ILE A 150 -10.82 -10.09 -14.87
C ILE A 150 -10.42 -10.62 -16.25
N GLY A 151 -9.66 -9.86 -17.03
CA GLY A 151 -9.22 -10.27 -18.36
C GLY A 151 -8.36 -11.54 -18.32
N LEU A 152 -7.38 -11.61 -17.43
CA LEU A 152 -6.54 -12.80 -17.28
C LEU A 152 -7.29 -13.98 -16.64
N TYR A 153 -8.27 -13.73 -15.77
CA TYR A 153 -9.13 -14.80 -15.29
C TYR A 153 -9.85 -15.55 -16.42
N HIS A 154 -10.37 -14.83 -17.42
CA HIS A 154 -11.01 -15.47 -18.58
C HIS A 154 -10.03 -16.19 -19.52
N LEU A 155 -8.73 -15.85 -19.48
CA LEU A 155 -7.72 -16.47 -20.34
C LEU A 155 -7.05 -17.69 -19.70
N ILE A 156 -6.68 -17.61 -18.44
CA ILE A 156 -5.87 -18.62 -17.73
C ILE A 156 -6.47 -19.07 -16.39
N GLY A 157 -7.72 -18.68 -16.10
CA GLY A 157 -8.40 -19.10 -14.88
C GLY A 157 -7.94 -18.38 -13.61
N LEU A 158 -7.96 -19.10 -12.49
CA LEU A 158 -7.73 -18.54 -11.15
C LEU A 158 -6.37 -17.86 -10.99
N ASP A 159 -5.31 -18.47 -11.56
CA ASP A 159 -3.93 -17.94 -11.51
C ASP A 159 -3.82 -16.57 -12.20
N GLY A 160 -4.68 -16.32 -13.19
CA GLY A 160 -4.76 -15.04 -13.90
C GLY A 160 -5.15 -13.88 -13.01
N ILE A 161 -5.91 -14.11 -11.95
CA ILE A 161 -6.34 -13.07 -11.03
C ILE A 161 -5.13 -12.48 -10.31
N ILE A 162 -4.32 -13.33 -9.65
CA ILE A 162 -3.19 -12.88 -8.86
C ILE A 162 -2.13 -12.25 -9.77
N LEU A 163 -1.89 -12.85 -10.94
CA LEU A 163 -1.02 -12.28 -11.95
C LEU A 163 -1.49 -10.89 -12.40
N GLY A 164 -2.79 -10.73 -12.67
CA GLY A 164 -3.37 -9.45 -13.07
C GLY A 164 -3.28 -8.39 -11.99
N LEU A 165 -3.50 -8.77 -10.74
CA LEU A 165 -3.30 -7.89 -9.58
C LEU A 165 -1.85 -7.41 -9.48
N GLY A 166 -0.88 -8.32 -9.68
CA GLY A 166 0.55 -7.99 -9.68
C GLY A 166 0.96 -7.08 -10.83
N LEU A 167 0.51 -7.39 -12.05
CA LEU A 167 0.78 -6.60 -13.25
C LEU A 167 0.18 -5.18 -13.19
N ALA A 168 -0.92 -4.99 -12.45
CA ALA A 168 -1.50 -3.65 -12.28
C ALA A 168 -0.56 -2.64 -11.63
N PHE A 169 0.44 -3.10 -10.87
CA PHE A 169 1.45 -2.23 -10.28
C PHE A 169 2.52 -1.74 -11.28
N LEU A 170 2.56 -2.27 -12.50
CA LEU A 170 3.51 -1.82 -13.54
C LEU A 170 3.36 -0.32 -13.87
N VAL A 171 2.22 0.27 -13.58
CA VAL A 171 1.98 1.71 -13.71
C VAL A 171 3.00 2.56 -12.91
N TYR A 172 3.60 1.98 -11.88
CA TYR A 172 4.58 2.65 -11.03
C TYR A 172 6.04 2.49 -11.49
N LEU A 173 6.34 1.59 -12.44
CA LEU A 173 7.70 1.34 -12.93
C LEU A 173 8.40 2.60 -13.48
N PRO A 174 7.75 3.48 -14.27
CA PRO A 174 8.41 4.69 -14.76
C PRO A 174 8.95 5.56 -13.62
N ARG A 175 8.27 5.56 -12.47
CA ARG A 175 8.70 6.35 -11.31
C ARG A 175 9.92 5.74 -10.62
N ILE A 176 9.99 4.41 -10.49
CA ILE A 176 11.18 3.71 -9.97
C ILE A 176 12.40 4.02 -10.85
N ILE A 177 12.25 3.94 -12.17
CA ILE A 177 13.34 4.24 -13.11
C ILE A 177 13.82 5.68 -12.97
N LEU A 178 12.89 6.64 -12.79
CA LEU A 178 13.23 8.04 -12.53
C LEU A 178 13.96 8.20 -11.19
N GLY A 179 13.50 7.54 -10.13
CA GLY A 179 14.13 7.58 -8.81
C GLY A 179 15.60 7.13 -8.86
N PHE A 180 15.91 6.05 -9.58
CA PHE A 180 17.29 5.60 -9.79
C PHE A 180 18.15 6.59 -10.60
N LYS A 181 17.55 7.40 -11.48
CA LYS A 181 18.25 8.44 -12.22
C LYS A 181 18.49 9.71 -11.40
N GLU A 182 17.57 10.03 -10.49
CA GLU A 182 17.60 11.26 -9.68
C GLU A 182 18.58 11.17 -8.51
N THR A 183 18.87 9.95 -8.01
CA THR A 183 19.71 9.74 -6.82
C THR A 183 20.80 8.71 -7.09
N ARG A 184 21.91 8.82 -6.35
CA ARG A 184 22.99 7.83 -6.38
C ARG A 184 22.81 6.83 -5.25
N ILE A 185 23.33 5.61 -5.45
CA ILE A 185 23.37 4.59 -4.42
C ILE A 185 24.45 4.96 -3.41
N ASP A 186 24.04 5.19 -2.16
CA ASP A 186 24.93 5.52 -1.04
C ASP A 186 24.43 4.78 0.22
N PHE A 187 25.15 3.75 0.60
CA PHE A 187 24.82 2.94 1.78
C PHE A 187 25.25 3.60 3.09
N SER A 188 26.15 4.61 3.06
CA SER A 188 26.58 5.31 4.26
C SER A 188 25.40 6.05 4.91
N LEU A 189 24.57 6.68 4.07
CA LEU A 189 23.35 7.37 4.48
C LEU A 189 22.33 6.43 5.17
N LEU A 190 22.26 5.17 4.75
CA LEU A 190 21.39 4.16 5.38
C LEU A 190 21.95 3.74 6.72
N ARG A 191 23.26 3.55 6.83
CA ARG A 191 23.93 3.15 8.08
C ARG A 191 23.71 4.16 9.19
N GLU A 192 23.82 5.46 8.88
CA GLU A 192 23.56 6.54 9.85
C GLU A 192 22.12 6.53 10.38
N ARG A 193 21.16 6.00 9.61
CA ARG A 193 19.73 6.00 9.90
C ARG A 193 19.18 4.62 10.22
N PHE A 194 20.07 3.66 10.43
CA PHE A 194 19.70 2.26 10.63
C PHE A 194 18.70 2.06 11.77
N SER A 195 18.88 2.76 12.90
CA SER A 195 17.95 2.67 14.03
C SER A 195 16.53 3.06 13.64
N PHE A 196 16.37 4.16 12.90
CA PHE A 196 15.04 4.59 12.42
C PHE A 196 14.43 3.58 11.44
N ILE A 197 15.22 3.07 10.50
CA ILE A 197 14.80 2.06 9.53
C ILE A 197 14.34 0.78 10.25
N LEU A 198 15.11 0.31 11.23
CA LEU A 198 14.81 -0.90 11.98
C LEU A 198 13.52 -0.77 12.79
N HIS A 199 13.30 0.34 13.48
CA HIS A 199 12.06 0.57 14.23
C HIS A 199 10.84 0.57 13.31
N ASN A 200 10.92 1.26 12.15
CA ASN A 200 9.84 1.25 11.16
C ASN A 200 9.63 -0.14 10.53
N TYR A 201 10.69 -0.92 10.37
CA TYR A 201 10.60 -2.28 9.88
C TYR A 201 9.86 -3.19 10.85
N ILE A 202 10.24 -3.17 12.14
CA ILE A 202 9.56 -3.94 13.19
C ILE A 202 8.07 -3.54 13.27
N TRP A 203 7.78 -2.24 13.24
CA TRP A 203 6.41 -1.74 13.22
C TRP A 203 5.61 -2.26 12.02
N SER A 204 6.18 -2.15 10.82
CA SER A 204 5.54 -2.62 9.58
C SER A 204 5.29 -4.13 9.60
N LEU A 205 6.25 -4.91 10.09
CA LEU A 205 6.09 -6.35 10.26
C LEU A 205 4.97 -6.68 11.24
N SER A 206 4.95 -6.07 12.42
CA SER A 206 3.89 -6.29 13.41
C SER A 206 2.51 -6.02 12.81
N THR A 207 2.38 -4.93 12.07
CA THR A 207 1.11 -4.56 11.41
C THR A 207 0.74 -5.56 10.31
N ALA A 208 1.70 -5.99 9.48
CA ALA A 208 1.45 -6.95 8.41
C ALA A 208 1.05 -8.33 8.97
N PHE A 209 1.74 -8.80 10.01
CA PHE A 209 1.37 -10.05 10.66
C PHE A 209 0.00 -9.95 11.31
N SER A 210 -0.29 -8.91 12.07
CA SER A 210 -1.62 -8.73 12.70
C SER A 210 -2.76 -8.68 11.68
N GLY A 211 -2.53 -8.11 10.50
CA GLY A 211 -3.56 -7.98 9.47
C GLY A 211 -3.72 -9.20 8.55
N GLN A 212 -2.82 -10.19 8.62
CA GLN A 212 -2.83 -11.35 7.71
C GLN A 212 -2.79 -12.70 8.43
N PHE A 213 -2.45 -12.71 9.73
CA PHE A 213 -2.20 -13.92 10.49
C PHE A 213 -3.43 -14.83 10.62
N ASP A 214 -4.60 -14.21 10.77
CA ASP A 214 -5.89 -14.87 10.78
C ASP A 214 -6.10 -15.74 9.53
N LYS A 215 -5.78 -15.20 8.35
CA LYS A 215 -5.92 -15.93 7.07
C LYS A 215 -4.97 -17.10 6.95
N LEU A 216 -3.75 -16.95 7.49
CA LEU A 216 -2.76 -18.01 7.50
C LEU A 216 -3.14 -19.17 8.42
N ILE A 217 -3.97 -18.92 9.45
CA ILE A 217 -4.49 -19.95 10.33
C ILE A 217 -5.78 -20.55 9.77
N ILE A 218 -6.73 -19.73 9.34
CA ILE A 218 -8.05 -20.19 8.90
C ILE A 218 -7.92 -21.16 7.72
N ALA A 219 -7.14 -20.85 6.71
CA ALA A 219 -7.04 -21.68 5.51
C ALA A 219 -6.61 -23.14 5.79
N PRO A 220 -5.48 -23.40 6.47
CA PRO A 220 -5.01 -24.76 6.69
C PRO A 220 -5.83 -25.54 7.74
N PHE A 221 -6.49 -24.88 8.69
CA PHE A 221 -7.24 -25.54 9.75
C PHE A 221 -8.73 -25.68 9.46
N LEU A 222 -9.33 -24.72 8.78
CA LEU A 222 -10.79 -24.67 8.55
C LEU A 222 -11.17 -24.74 7.06
N GLY A 223 -10.20 -24.61 6.16
CA GLY A 223 -10.39 -24.68 4.72
C GLY A 223 -10.64 -23.33 4.05
N PHE A 224 -10.52 -23.34 2.72
CA PHE A 224 -10.60 -22.11 1.90
C PHE A 224 -12.02 -21.54 1.82
N GLU A 225 -13.05 -22.36 1.89
CA GLU A 225 -14.46 -21.91 1.86
C GLU A 225 -14.76 -21.03 3.08
N ILE A 226 -14.34 -21.45 4.28
CA ILE A 226 -14.52 -20.67 5.51
C ILE A 226 -13.70 -19.38 5.43
N LEU A 227 -12.46 -19.46 4.93
CA LEU A 227 -11.63 -18.27 4.72
C LEU A 227 -12.29 -17.29 3.74
N GLY A 228 -12.89 -17.76 2.66
CA GLY A 228 -13.57 -16.91 1.69
C GLY A 228 -14.75 -16.15 2.30
N ASN A 229 -15.59 -16.84 3.06
CA ASN A 229 -16.70 -16.23 3.79
C ASN A 229 -16.20 -15.23 4.86
N TYR A 230 -15.15 -15.58 5.60
CA TYR A 230 -14.49 -14.68 6.54
C TYR A 230 -13.96 -13.43 5.86
N GLN A 231 -13.24 -13.59 4.74
CA GLN A 231 -12.68 -12.45 3.99
C GLN A 231 -13.78 -11.53 3.44
N LEU A 232 -14.92 -12.08 3.06
CA LEU A 232 -16.07 -11.29 2.63
C LEU A 232 -16.63 -10.46 3.79
N GLY A 233 -16.68 -11.02 5.00
CA GLY A 233 -17.02 -10.28 6.23
C GLY A 233 -16.05 -9.16 6.52
N ILE A 234 -14.75 -9.40 6.41
CA ILE A 234 -13.71 -8.36 6.56
C ILE A 234 -13.86 -7.27 5.49
N GLN A 235 -14.21 -7.62 4.26
CA GLN A 235 -14.45 -6.65 3.20
C GLN A 235 -15.65 -5.75 3.49
N LEU A 236 -16.73 -6.29 4.04
CA LEU A 236 -17.89 -5.52 4.50
C LEU A 236 -17.50 -4.58 5.64
N LEU A 237 -16.74 -5.06 6.62
CA LEU A 237 -16.23 -4.25 7.72
C LEU A 237 -15.38 -3.09 7.21
N SER A 238 -14.47 -3.35 6.27
CA SER A 238 -13.62 -2.32 5.66
C SER A 238 -14.42 -1.21 4.97
N VAL A 239 -15.56 -1.53 4.36
CA VAL A 239 -16.46 -0.52 3.79
C VAL A 239 -17.12 0.33 4.88
N LEU A 240 -17.54 -0.28 5.98
CA LEU A 240 -18.10 0.45 7.13
C LEU A 240 -17.05 1.37 7.78
N GLU A 241 -15.82 0.93 7.88
CA GLU A 241 -14.71 1.73 8.43
C GLU A 241 -14.32 2.92 7.54
N MET A 242 -14.71 2.95 6.26
CA MET A 242 -14.45 4.12 5.41
C MET A 242 -15.12 5.39 5.96
N LEU A 243 -16.33 5.31 6.49
CA LEU A 243 -17.06 6.46 7.02
C LEU A 243 -16.36 7.10 8.25
N PRO A 244 -16.04 6.36 9.33
CA PRO A 244 -15.25 6.88 10.44
C PRO A 244 -13.93 7.49 10.03
N ASN A 245 -13.21 6.85 9.10
CA ASN A 245 -11.93 7.33 8.61
C ASN A 245 -12.03 8.66 7.86
N VAL A 246 -13.08 8.87 7.07
CA VAL A 246 -13.34 10.15 6.40
C VAL A 246 -13.66 11.25 7.42
N ILE A 247 -14.52 10.95 8.40
CA ILE A 247 -14.89 11.88 9.47
C ILE A 247 -13.64 12.25 10.28
N PHE A 248 -12.86 11.27 10.71
CA PHE A 248 -11.63 11.49 11.47
C PHE A 248 -10.62 12.36 10.69
N LYS A 249 -10.36 12.06 9.42
CA LYS A 249 -9.47 12.86 8.56
C LYS A 249 -9.98 14.30 8.34
N SER A 250 -11.28 14.55 8.45
CA SER A 250 -11.86 15.89 8.28
C SER A 250 -11.87 16.70 9.59
N ILE A 251 -12.07 16.05 10.73
CA ILE A 251 -12.17 16.70 12.05
C ILE A 251 -10.78 16.97 12.65
N LEU A 252 -9.85 16.02 12.52
CA LEU A 252 -8.52 16.11 13.14
C LEU A 252 -7.76 17.42 12.84
N PRO A 253 -7.76 17.98 11.61
CA PRO A 253 -7.13 19.27 11.35
C PRO A 253 -7.86 20.46 12.02
N GLN A 254 -9.17 20.35 12.21
CA GLN A 254 -9.97 21.40 12.86
C GLN A 254 -9.68 21.46 14.36
N ASP A 255 -9.67 20.31 15.04
CA ASP A 255 -9.36 20.22 16.46
C ASP A 255 -7.93 20.67 16.77
N ALA A 256 -6.95 20.28 15.92
CA ALA A 256 -5.57 20.73 16.06
C ALA A 256 -5.44 22.26 15.94
N SER A 257 -6.24 22.91 15.10
CA SER A 257 -6.25 24.37 14.96
C SER A 257 -6.87 25.08 16.16
N VAL A 258 -7.90 24.50 16.78
CA VAL A 258 -8.56 25.04 17.97
C VAL A 258 -7.63 24.97 19.19
N LEU A 259 -6.96 23.84 19.39
CA LEU A 259 -6.00 23.65 20.48
C LEU A 259 -4.82 24.65 20.39
N THR A 260 -4.30 24.89 19.19
CA THR A 260 -3.21 25.87 18.99
C THR A 260 -3.66 27.29 19.32
N THR A 261 -4.91 27.63 19.01
CA THR A 261 -5.48 28.95 19.32
C THR A 261 -5.73 29.13 20.82
N GLN A 262 -6.19 28.08 21.52
CA GLN A 262 -6.39 28.11 22.97
C GLN A 262 -5.05 28.17 23.73
N CYS A 263 -4.02 27.46 23.30
CA CYS A 263 -2.68 27.56 23.89
C CYS A 263 -2.08 28.97 23.71
N ALA A 264 -2.30 29.61 22.57
CA ALA A 264 -1.83 30.99 22.33
C ALA A 264 -2.53 32.03 23.23
N LEU A 265 -3.82 31.82 23.53
CA LEU A 265 -4.60 32.71 24.43
C LEU A 265 -4.27 32.53 25.91
N LEU A 266 -3.62 31.44 26.30
CA LEU A 266 -3.22 31.18 27.70
C LEU A 266 -1.77 31.65 27.98
N THR A 267 -1.04 32.07 26.96
CA THR A 267 0.36 32.57 27.06
C THR A 267 0.50 34.09 26.96
N ASP A 268 -0.59 34.81 26.69
CA ASP A 268 -0.73 36.28 26.80
C ASP A 268 -1.41 36.66 28.15
#